data_52573e17df9daa234040dfd815a1fc80
#
_entry.id   52573e17df9daa234040dfd815a1fc80
#
_cell.length_a   1.000
_cell.length_b   1.000
_cell.length_c   1.000
_cell.angle_alpha   90.00
_cell.angle_beta   90.00
_cell.angle_gamma   90.00
#
_symmetry.space_group_name_H-M   'P 1'
#
loop_
_entity.id
_entity.type
_entity.pdbx_description
1 polymer ?
#
loop_
_entity_poly.entity_id
_entity_poly.type
_entity_poly.pdbx_seq_one_letter_code
_entity_poly.pdbx_strand_id
1 'polypeptide(L)'
;LIAAEKTVIASKARIGRALADRKLLDVKNAEKKSLEARLLEIQAKMAREVEVAKQFQITSNMDGVVGRTLVNEGEVVSKGQRLLVLHSPDKIWVETNIRETDISRLKLGQLVKIEVDAYPDEQFEGTISRIGNAATSQFAILPKLNEAGSFTKVTQRLRVRIEIDQRQSMLRPGMMVEVFIKANDS
;
A
#
# COMPACT_ATOMS: atom_id res chain seq x y z
N LEU A 1 -62.99 -38.90 -55.84
CA LEU A 1 -62.60 -37.46 -55.81
C LEU A 1 -62.67 -36.87 -54.37
N ILE A 2 -63.79 -36.97 -53.67
CA ILE A 2 -64.08 -36.38 -52.37
C ILE A 2 -63.11 -36.89 -51.26
N ALA A 3 -62.68 -38.14 -51.32
CA ALA A 3 -61.70 -38.68 -50.31
C ALA A 3 -60.29 -38.10 -50.46
N ALA A 4 -59.87 -37.85 -51.71
CA ALA A 4 -58.58 -37.23 -52.01
C ALA A 4 -58.50 -35.78 -51.56
N GLU A 5 -59.57 -35.03 -51.71
CA GLU A 5 -59.67 -33.62 -51.25
C GLU A 5 -59.58 -33.51 -49.70
N LYS A 6 -60.26 -34.39 -48.99
CA LYS A 6 -60.18 -34.47 -47.51
C LYS A 6 -58.79 -34.76 -47.02
N THR A 7 -58.01 -35.62 -47.66
CA THR A 7 -56.65 -35.90 -47.32
C THR A 7 -55.69 -34.73 -47.56
N VAL A 8 -55.89 -34.00 -48.64
CA VAL A 8 -55.12 -32.78 -48.95
C VAL A 8 -55.42 -31.66 -47.97
N ILE A 9 -56.65 -31.48 -47.55
CA ILE A 9 -57.00 -30.50 -46.51
C ILE A 9 -56.41 -30.86 -45.17
N ALA A 10 -56.48 -32.15 -44.79
CA ALA A 10 -55.88 -32.60 -43.54
C ALA A 10 -54.34 -32.45 -43.53
N SER A 11 -53.65 -32.73 -44.65
CA SER A 11 -52.21 -32.53 -44.79
C SER A 11 -51.84 -31.04 -44.73
N LYS A 12 -52.55 -30.17 -45.35
CA LYS A 12 -52.34 -28.72 -45.23
C LYS A 12 -52.51 -28.20 -43.81
N ALA A 13 -53.56 -28.69 -43.11
CA ALA A 13 -53.73 -28.36 -41.69
C ALA A 13 -52.57 -28.87 -40.78
N ARG A 14 -52.03 -30.04 -41.04
CA ARG A 14 -50.83 -30.55 -40.32
C ARG A 14 -49.61 -29.73 -40.60
N ILE A 15 -49.35 -29.34 -41.85
CA ILE A 15 -48.24 -28.44 -42.24
C ILE A 15 -48.40 -27.10 -41.55
N GLY A 16 -49.62 -26.53 -41.57
CA GLY A 16 -49.88 -25.26 -40.87
C GLY A 16 -49.57 -25.30 -39.37
N ARG A 17 -49.95 -26.38 -38.68
CA ARG A 17 -49.62 -26.59 -37.26
C ARG A 17 -48.12 -26.72 -37.05
N ALA A 18 -47.41 -27.52 -37.85
CA ALA A 18 -45.98 -27.69 -37.74
C ALA A 18 -45.20 -26.38 -37.97
N LEU A 19 -45.68 -25.53 -38.91
CA LEU A 19 -45.10 -24.19 -39.11
C LEU A 19 -45.38 -23.24 -37.93
N ALA A 20 -46.56 -23.31 -37.35
CA ALA A 20 -46.89 -22.52 -36.14
C ALA A 20 -46.04 -22.96 -34.94
N ASP A 21 -45.87 -24.24 -34.72
CA ASP A 21 -45.03 -24.80 -33.66
C ASP A 21 -43.57 -24.39 -33.84
N ARG A 22 -43.06 -24.40 -35.08
CA ARG A 22 -41.70 -23.95 -35.38
C ARG A 22 -41.50 -22.45 -35.05
N LYS A 23 -42.47 -21.61 -35.44
CA LYS A 23 -42.43 -20.17 -35.08
C LYS A 23 -42.46 -19.97 -33.57
N LEU A 24 -43.23 -20.76 -32.83
CA LEU A 24 -43.29 -20.70 -31.39
C LEU A 24 -41.94 -21.07 -30.77
N LEU A 25 -41.26 -22.11 -31.29
CA LEU A 25 -39.92 -22.49 -30.88
C LEU A 25 -38.91 -21.37 -31.14
N ASP A 26 -38.96 -20.70 -32.29
CA ASP A 26 -38.07 -19.59 -32.61
C ASP A 26 -38.27 -18.42 -31.62
N VAL A 27 -39.53 -18.08 -31.30
CA VAL A 27 -39.83 -17.07 -30.26
C VAL A 27 -39.28 -17.50 -28.89
N LYS A 28 -39.50 -18.73 -28.48
CA LYS A 28 -38.99 -19.25 -27.20
C LYS A 28 -37.46 -19.27 -27.13
N ASN A 29 -36.81 -19.61 -28.23
CA ASN A 29 -35.34 -19.55 -28.32
C ASN A 29 -34.81 -18.12 -28.23
N ALA A 30 -35.48 -17.15 -28.86
CA ALA A 30 -35.13 -15.74 -28.75
C ALA A 30 -35.35 -15.22 -27.32
N GLU A 31 -36.46 -15.58 -26.68
CA GLU A 31 -36.74 -15.26 -25.29
C GLU A 31 -35.67 -15.85 -24.34
N LYS A 32 -35.32 -17.13 -24.50
CA LYS A 32 -34.26 -17.80 -23.78
C LYS A 32 -32.93 -17.05 -23.92
N LYS A 33 -32.51 -16.71 -25.15
CA LYS A 33 -31.29 -15.96 -25.41
C LYS A 33 -31.29 -14.58 -24.75
N SER A 34 -32.44 -13.90 -24.74
CA SER A 34 -32.60 -12.63 -24.05
C SER A 34 -32.42 -12.77 -22.51
N LEU A 35 -32.99 -13.82 -21.94
CA LEU A 35 -32.86 -14.11 -20.50
C LEU A 35 -31.44 -14.49 -20.14
N GLU A 36 -30.75 -15.27 -20.96
CA GLU A 36 -29.33 -15.62 -20.76
C GLU A 36 -28.44 -14.36 -20.80
N ALA A 37 -28.67 -13.46 -21.74
CA ALA A 37 -27.95 -12.20 -21.80
C ALA A 37 -28.20 -11.32 -20.57
N ARG A 38 -29.43 -11.27 -20.08
CA ARG A 38 -29.79 -10.52 -18.88
C ARG A 38 -29.19 -11.14 -17.63
N LEU A 39 -29.11 -12.46 -17.54
CA LEU A 39 -28.45 -13.17 -16.45
C LEU A 39 -26.96 -12.84 -16.42
N LEU A 40 -26.29 -12.85 -17.57
CA LEU A 40 -24.88 -12.46 -17.69
C LEU A 40 -24.64 -11.02 -17.23
N GLU A 41 -25.52 -10.10 -17.61
CA GLU A 41 -25.45 -8.69 -17.18
C GLU A 41 -25.56 -8.55 -15.66
N ILE A 42 -26.53 -9.27 -15.05
CA ILE A 42 -26.73 -9.24 -13.60
C ILE A 42 -25.53 -9.84 -12.87
N GLN A 43 -24.96 -10.94 -13.37
CA GLN A 43 -23.77 -11.55 -12.82
C GLN A 43 -22.56 -10.59 -12.87
N ALA A 44 -22.38 -9.90 -13.99
CA ALA A 44 -21.33 -8.90 -14.14
C ALA A 44 -21.51 -7.71 -13.17
N LYS A 45 -22.73 -7.23 -12.97
CA LYS A 45 -23.06 -6.21 -11.97
C LYS A 45 -22.74 -6.70 -10.56
N MET A 46 -23.17 -7.90 -10.21
CA MET A 46 -22.91 -8.49 -8.91
C MET A 46 -21.41 -8.63 -8.64
N ALA A 47 -20.64 -9.12 -9.61
CA ALA A 47 -19.19 -9.22 -9.49
C ALA A 47 -18.53 -7.85 -9.25
N ARG A 48 -19.02 -6.81 -9.93
CA ARG A 48 -18.54 -5.44 -9.73
C ARG A 48 -18.85 -4.91 -8.33
N GLU A 49 -20.07 -5.13 -7.83
CA GLU A 49 -20.47 -4.68 -6.49
C GLU A 49 -19.69 -5.40 -5.40
N VAL A 50 -19.40 -6.69 -5.57
CA VAL A 50 -18.53 -7.45 -4.67
C VAL A 50 -17.10 -6.86 -4.66
N GLU A 51 -16.57 -6.47 -5.81
CA GLU A 51 -15.24 -5.86 -5.88
C GLU A 51 -15.22 -4.47 -5.22
N VAL A 52 -16.28 -3.69 -5.39
CA VAL A 52 -16.44 -2.41 -4.69
C VAL A 52 -16.52 -2.64 -3.17
N ALA A 53 -17.28 -3.64 -2.73
CA ALA A 53 -17.40 -3.95 -1.30
C ALA A 53 -16.06 -4.32 -0.64
N LYS A 54 -15.17 -5.01 -1.36
CA LYS A 54 -13.81 -5.32 -0.86
C LYS A 54 -12.99 -4.07 -0.54
N GLN A 55 -13.24 -2.94 -1.24
CA GLN A 55 -12.51 -1.70 -1.00
C GLN A 55 -12.85 -1.05 0.35
N PHE A 56 -13.96 -1.45 0.98
CA PHE A 56 -14.33 -1.01 2.32
C PHE A 56 -13.67 -1.85 3.42
N GLN A 57 -13.07 -2.98 3.08
CA GLN A 57 -12.30 -3.78 4.01
C GLN A 57 -10.82 -3.42 3.90
N ILE A 58 -10.34 -2.62 4.86
CA ILE A 58 -8.94 -2.18 4.89
C ILE A 58 -8.13 -3.20 5.68
N THR A 59 -7.18 -3.84 5.00
CA THR A 59 -6.25 -4.80 5.59
C THR A 59 -4.83 -4.27 5.55
N SER A 60 -4.01 -4.64 6.53
CA SER A 60 -2.58 -4.35 6.50
C SER A 60 -1.90 -5.22 5.42
N ASN A 61 -0.98 -4.62 4.68
CA ASN A 61 -0.11 -5.31 3.71
C ASN A 61 1.23 -5.74 4.32
N MET A 62 1.41 -5.53 5.64
CA MET A 62 2.62 -5.89 6.36
C MET A 62 2.29 -6.35 7.78
N ASP A 63 3.13 -7.22 8.31
CA ASP A 63 3.09 -7.58 9.72
C ASP A 63 3.72 -6.46 10.54
N GLY A 64 3.09 -6.12 11.67
CA GLY A 64 3.57 -5.02 12.49
C GLY A 64 2.69 -4.74 13.71
N VAL A 65 3.09 -3.73 14.44
CA VAL A 65 2.39 -3.24 15.63
C VAL A 65 1.71 -1.92 15.31
N VAL A 66 0.46 -1.76 15.77
CA VAL A 66 -0.26 -0.50 15.67
C VAL A 66 0.32 0.47 16.69
N GLY A 67 1.02 1.48 16.20
CA GLY A 67 1.60 2.52 17.04
C GLY A 67 0.58 3.57 17.47
N ARG A 68 -0.34 3.93 16.58
CA ARG A 68 -1.37 4.92 16.87
C ARG A 68 -2.58 4.73 15.96
N THR A 69 -3.77 4.81 16.56
CA THR A 69 -5.05 4.92 15.85
C THR A 69 -5.42 6.40 15.76
N LEU A 70 -5.86 6.85 14.58
CA LEU A 70 -6.16 8.25 14.29
C LEU A 70 -7.66 8.51 14.13
N VAL A 71 -8.47 7.47 14.15
CA VAL A 71 -9.92 7.52 13.98
C VAL A 71 -10.60 6.65 15.04
N ASN A 72 -11.84 6.97 15.37
CA ASN A 72 -12.64 6.22 16.34
C ASN A 72 -13.68 5.37 15.61
N GLU A 73 -14.19 4.37 16.32
CA GLU A 73 -15.30 3.56 15.83
C GLU A 73 -16.56 4.42 15.68
N GLY A 74 -17.26 4.26 14.56
CA GLY A 74 -18.40 5.07 14.17
C GLY A 74 -18.07 6.39 13.47
N GLU A 75 -16.82 6.73 13.31
CA GLU A 75 -16.40 7.94 12.60
C GLU A 75 -16.46 7.75 11.08
N VAL A 76 -16.93 8.76 10.37
CA VAL A 76 -16.97 8.79 8.91
C VAL A 76 -15.60 9.20 8.39
N VAL A 77 -15.00 8.35 7.56
CA VAL A 77 -13.67 8.58 7.00
C VAL A 77 -13.75 8.92 5.51
N SER A 78 -12.83 9.76 5.06
CA SER A 78 -12.72 10.17 3.66
C SER A 78 -11.64 9.38 2.92
N LYS A 79 -11.76 9.30 1.59
CA LYS A 79 -10.74 8.67 0.76
C LYS A 79 -9.38 9.38 0.93
N GLY A 80 -8.35 8.59 1.25
CA GLY A 80 -6.99 9.12 1.49
C GLY A 80 -6.74 9.58 2.93
N GLN A 81 -7.71 9.49 3.81
CA GLN A 81 -7.53 9.78 5.23
C GLN A 81 -6.66 8.70 5.90
N ARG A 82 -5.75 9.13 6.76
CA ARG A 82 -4.95 8.21 7.57
C ARG A 82 -5.79 7.67 8.71
N LEU A 83 -5.88 6.35 8.82
CA LEU A 83 -6.69 5.68 9.84
C LEU A 83 -5.85 5.25 11.04
N LEU A 84 -4.64 4.74 10.77
CA LEU A 84 -3.73 4.27 11.81
C LEU A 84 -2.28 4.35 11.30
N VAL A 85 -1.35 4.25 12.22
CA VAL A 85 0.09 4.16 11.94
C VAL A 85 0.59 2.81 12.41
N LEU A 86 1.18 2.07 11.47
CA LEU A 86 1.82 0.78 11.71
C LEU A 86 3.33 0.92 11.64
N HIS A 87 4.05 0.14 12.45
CA HIS A 87 5.48 -0.04 12.28
C HIS A 87 5.84 -1.51 12.46
N SER A 88 6.90 -1.96 11.77
CA SER A 88 7.47 -3.27 11.99
C SER A 88 8.47 -3.18 13.14
N PRO A 89 8.30 -3.95 14.23
CA PRO A 89 9.24 -3.93 15.35
C PRO A 89 10.64 -4.41 14.95
N ASP A 90 10.73 -5.28 13.94
CA ASP A 90 11.99 -5.86 13.48
C ASP A 90 12.79 -4.97 12.53
N LYS A 91 12.17 -3.87 12.04
CA LYS A 91 12.78 -2.96 11.07
C LYS A 91 12.95 -1.56 11.64
N ILE A 92 13.79 -1.45 12.66
CA ILE A 92 14.15 -0.18 13.27
C ILE A 92 15.57 0.20 12.83
N TRP A 93 15.80 1.48 12.69
CA TRP A 93 17.10 2.07 12.38
C TRP A 93 17.28 3.35 13.17
N VAL A 94 18.52 3.73 13.36
CA VAL A 94 18.89 5.00 13.95
C VAL A 94 19.21 6.01 12.84
N GLU A 95 18.66 7.20 12.94
CA GLU A 95 19.06 8.34 12.12
C GLU A 95 19.83 9.34 12.96
N THR A 96 21.05 9.66 12.54
CA THR A 96 21.88 10.68 13.17
C THR A 96 22.30 11.74 12.15
N ASN A 97 22.49 12.97 12.61
CA ASN A 97 22.92 14.10 11.79
C ASN A 97 24.39 14.43 12.09
N ILE A 98 25.28 14.06 11.19
CA ILE A 98 26.71 14.22 11.32
C ILE A 98 27.19 15.45 10.57
N ARG A 99 28.16 16.16 11.10
CA ARG A 99 28.73 17.35 10.45
C ARG A 99 29.44 16.94 9.15
N GLU A 100 29.32 17.78 8.14
CA GLU A 100 29.97 17.59 6.85
C GLU A 100 31.48 17.38 6.97
N THR A 101 32.12 18.07 7.91
CA THR A 101 33.56 17.94 8.20
C THR A 101 34.01 16.54 8.64
N ASP A 102 33.09 15.78 9.22
CA ASP A 102 33.38 14.48 9.82
C ASP A 102 32.96 13.32 8.91
N ILE A 103 32.17 13.61 7.87
CA ILE A 103 31.62 12.60 6.93
C ILE A 103 32.72 11.84 6.20
N SER A 104 33.80 12.51 5.81
CA SER A 104 34.90 11.87 5.07
C SER A 104 35.58 10.73 5.85
N ARG A 105 35.43 10.71 7.17
CA ARG A 105 35.98 9.67 8.07
C ARG A 105 35.08 8.47 8.23
N LEU A 106 33.85 8.54 7.67
CA LEU A 106 32.86 7.48 7.80
C LEU A 106 32.88 6.58 6.57
N LYS A 107 32.66 5.29 6.78
CA LYS A 107 32.54 4.31 5.70
C LYS A 107 31.23 3.53 5.84
N LEU A 108 30.63 3.18 4.72
CA LEU A 108 29.52 2.22 4.70
C LEU A 108 29.99 0.88 5.26
N GLY A 109 29.15 0.23 6.04
CA GLY A 109 29.49 -1.02 6.70
C GLY A 109 30.29 -0.87 8.01
N GLN A 110 30.59 0.37 8.43
CA GLN A 110 31.32 0.63 9.65
C GLN A 110 30.46 0.32 10.88
N LEU A 111 31.05 -0.40 11.86
CA LEU A 111 30.41 -0.69 13.14
C LEU A 111 30.41 0.55 14.02
N VAL A 112 29.30 0.76 14.72
CA VAL A 112 29.09 1.87 15.64
C VAL A 112 28.48 1.35 16.94
N LYS A 113 28.82 2.00 18.05
CA LYS A 113 28.17 1.75 19.34
C LYS A 113 27.03 2.72 19.53
N ILE A 114 25.94 2.22 20.10
CA ILE A 114 24.72 2.98 20.33
C ILE A 114 24.33 2.80 21.78
N GLU A 115 24.14 3.89 22.46
CA GLU A 115 23.60 3.93 23.82
C GLU A 115 22.18 4.49 23.73
N VAL A 116 21.25 3.85 24.44
CA VAL A 116 19.82 4.18 24.39
C VAL A 116 19.42 4.69 25.76
N ASP A 117 18.88 5.89 25.86
CA ASP A 117 18.53 6.51 27.15
C ASP A 117 17.56 5.67 27.98
N ALA A 118 16.69 4.89 27.31
CA ALA A 118 15.75 4.01 27.99
C ALA A 118 16.40 2.75 28.60
N TYR A 119 17.63 2.41 28.19
CA TYR A 119 18.34 1.21 28.60
C TYR A 119 19.84 1.53 28.86
N PRO A 120 20.15 2.28 29.93
CA PRO A 120 21.50 2.79 30.16
C PRO A 120 22.53 1.71 30.44
N ASP A 121 22.09 0.55 30.92
CA ASP A 121 22.97 -0.59 31.23
C ASP A 121 23.23 -1.50 30.03
N GLU A 122 22.59 -1.23 28.87
CA GLU A 122 22.71 -2.04 27.68
C GLU A 122 23.42 -1.28 26.56
N GLN A 123 24.40 -1.93 25.94
CA GLN A 123 25.09 -1.43 24.77
C GLN A 123 24.54 -2.14 23.53
N PHE A 124 24.12 -1.33 22.56
CA PHE A 124 23.68 -1.82 21.25
C PHE A 124 24.78 -1.55 20.21
N GLU A 125 24.84 -2.43 19.23
CA GLU A 125 25.74 -2.28 18.10
C GLU A 125 24.92 -2.06 16.83
N GLY A 126 25.46 -1.26 15.94
CA GLY A 126 24.83 -1.01 14.64
C GLY A 126 25.88 -0.87 13.55
N THR A 127 25.38 -0.84 12.32
CA THR A 127 26.22 -0.71 11.12
C THR A 127 25.73 0.45 10.27
N ILE A 128 26.65 1.30 9.80
CA ILE A 128 26.29 2.39 8.88
C ILE A 128 25.82 1.79 7.56
N SER A 129 24.51 1.91 7.30
CA SER A 129 23.90 1.38 6.07
C SER A 129 23.77 2.42 4.98
N ARG A 130 23.66 3.71 5.35
CA ARG A 130 23.51 4.78 4.38
C ARG A 130 24.07 6.09 4.90
N ILE A 131 24.81 6.80 4.03
CA ILE A 131 25.25 8.17 4.24
C ILE A 131 24.50 9.05 3.24
N GLY A 132 23.84 10.10 3.74
CA GLY A 132 23.08 11.03 2.90
C GLY A 132 23.97 11.81 1.94
N ASN A 133 23.50 11.99 0.71
CA ASN A 133 24.24 12.69 -0.35
C ASN A 133 23.93 14.21 -0.38
N ALA A 134 23.04 14.69 0.49
CA ALA A 134 22.65 16.09 0.55
C ALA A 134 22.54 16.57 2.01
N ALA A 135 22.88 17.82 2.23
CA ALA A 135 22.77 18.45 3.53
C ALA A 135 21.30 18.54 3.98
N THR A 136 21.06 18.34 5.26
CA THR A 136 19.71 18.40 5.85
C THR A 136 19.02 19.75 5.64
N SER A 137 19.79 20.83 5.55
CA SER A 137 19.29 22.19 5.28
C SER A 137 18.63 22.36 3.91
N GLN A 138 19.00 21.57 2.91
CA GLN A 138 18.41 21.60 1.57
C GLN A 138 16.94 21.16 1.55
N PHE A 139 16.52 20.39 2.54
CA PHE A 139 15.15 19.87 2.67
C PHE A 139 14.32 20.60 3.74
N ALA A 140 14.85 21.70 4.30
CA ALA A 140 14.12 22.49 5.28
C ALA A 140 12.98 23.23 4.59
N ILE A 141 11.76 23.10 5.12
CA ILE A 141 10.55 23.77 4.61
C ILE A 141 10.67 25.30 4.71
N LEU A 142 11.48 25.78 5.65
CA LEU A 142 11.82 27.19 5.83
C LEU A 142 13.34 27.32 5.85
N PRO A 143 13.98 27.60 4.72
CA PRO A 143 15.41 27.93 4.70
C PRO A 143 15.61 29.24 5.49
N LYS A 144 16.48 29.22 6.49
CA LYS A 144 16.89 30.47 7.16
C LYS A 144 17.69 31.27 6.17
N LEU A 145 17.04 32.24 5.54
CA LEU A 145 17.73 33.32 4.84
C LEU A 145 18.43 34.20 5.88
N ASN A 146 19.75 34.26 5.84
CA ASN A 146 20.52 35.22 6.61
C ASN A 146 20.35 36.57 5.94
N GLU A 147 19.41 37.39 6.41
CA GLU A 147 19.13 38.74 5.91
C GLU A 147 20.22 39.78 6.26
N ALA A 148 21.15 39.43 7.12
CA ALA A 148 22.22 40.31 7.53
C ALA A 148 23.52 39.92 6.83
N GLY A 149 23.78 40.37 5.63
CA GLY A 149 25.06 40.46 4.86
C GLY A 149 26.39 39.89 5.41
N SER A 150 26.37 39.13 6.48
CA SER A 150 27.51 38.46 7.11
C SER A 150 27.60 37.00 6.63
N PHE A 151 28.59 36.71 5.81
CA PHE A 151 28.94 35.36 5.38
C PHE A 151 29.49 34.53 6.54
N THR A 152 28.63 34.05 7.41
CA THR A 152 29.04 33.07 8.40
C THR A 152 28.93 31.69 7.76
N LYS A 153 30.05 31.02 7.58
CA LYS A 153 30.10 29.62 7.09
C LYS A 153 29.44 28.71 8.13
N VAL A 154 28.19 28.32 7.90
CA VAL A 154 27.47 27.38 8.77
C VAL A 154 27.82 25.96 8.34
N THR A 155 28.40 25.18 9.26
CA THR A 155 28.70 23.76 9.01
C THR A 155 27.40 23.00 8.77
N GLN A 156 27.28 22.41 7.61
CA GLN A 156 26.14 21.60 7.23
C GLN A 156 26.17 20.23 7.93
N ARG A 157 24.99 19.59 8.05
CA ARG A 157 24.87 18.25 8.60
C ARG A 157 24.27 17.32 7.55
N LEU A 158 24.79 16.13 7.47
CA LEU A 158 24.30 15.08 6.60
C LEU A 158 23.65 13.98 7.47
N ARG A 159 22.57 13.43 6.95
CA ARG A 159 21.83 12.36 7.59
C ARG A 159 22.53 11.04 7.36
N VAL A 160 22.83 10.32 8.42
CA VAL A 160 23.41 8.98 8.38
C VAL A 160 22.41 8.00 9.00
N ARG A 161 22.16 6.91 8.29
CA ARG A 161 21.32 5.82 8.73
C ARG A 161 22.15 4.65 9.19
N ILE A 162 21.82 4.14 10.36
CA ILE A 162 22.50 3.04 11.00
C ILE A 162 21.47 1.94 11.23
N GLU A 163 21.73 0.76 10.71
CA GLU A 163 20.98 -0.43 11.03
C GLU A 163 21.45 -0.97 12.37
N ILE A 164 20.52 -1.20 13.27
CA ILE A 164 20.77 -1.67 14.62
C ILE A 164 20.32 -3.11 14.76
N ASP A 165 21.13 -3.93 15.43
CA ASP A 165 20.73 -5.27 15.79
C ASP A 165 19.77 -5.21 16.99
N GLN A 166 18.51 -5.48 16.71
CA GLN A 166 17.47 -5.48 17.72
C GLN A 166 17.48 -6.78 18.52
N ARG A 167 18.04 -6.73 19.70
CA ARG A 167 17.87 -7.80 20.67
C ARG A 167 16.43 -7.79 21.18
N GLN A 168 15.64 -8.80 20.81
CA GLN A 168 14.28 -9.05 21.33
C GLN A 168 13.26 -7.91 21.15
N SER A 169 13.37 -7.10 20.09
CA SER A 169 12.43 -6.01 19.79
C SER A 169 12.23 -5.01 20.94
N MET A 170 13.28 -4.75 21.71
CA MET A 170 13.22 -3.83 22.86
C MET A 170 13.11 -2.38 22.44
N LEU A 171 13.69 -2.02 21.30
CA LEU A 171 13.73 -0.64 20.81
C LEU A 171 12.41 -0.26 20.14
N ARG A 172 12.00 0.99 20.35
CA ARG A 172 10.77 1.53 19.79
C ARG A 172 11.05 2.81 19.00
N PRO A 173 10.29 3.09 17.92
CA PRO A 173 10.41 4.35 17.20
C PRO A 173 10.23 5.56 18.14
N GLY A 174 11.12 6.55 18.01
CA GLY A 174 11.07 7.78 18.81
C GLY A 174 11.89 7.77 20.09
N MET A 175 12.59 6.67 20.40
CA MET A 175 13.55 6.66 21.50
C MET A 175 14.76 7.54 21.18
N MET A 176 15.30 8.19 22.21
CA MET A 176 16.53 8.97 22.11
C MET A 176 17.73 8.04 22.24
N VAL A 177 18.74 8.30 21.43
CA VAL A 177 19.95 7.48 21.37
C VAL A 177 21.19 8.35 21.16
N GLU A 178 22.30 7.94 21.76
CA GLU A 178 23.63 8.48 21.47
C GLU A 178 24.42 7.50 20.60
N VAL A 179 25.13 8.03 19.61
CA VAL A 179 25.88 7.20 18.65
C VAL A 179 27.36 7.53 18.74
N PHE A 180 28.16 6.53 19.03
CA PHE A 180 29.61 6.63 19.13
C PHE A 180 30.26 5.96 17.92
N ILE A 181 30.85 6.79 17.05
CA ILE A 181 31.50 6.33 15.82
C ILE A 181 33.01 6.53 15.99
N LYS A 182 33.78 5.43 15.93
CA LYS A 182 35.23 5.54 15.91
C LYS A 182 35.67 6.14 14.59
N ALA A 183 36.30 7.31 14.61
CA ALA A 183 36.94 7.84 13.43
C ALA A 183 38.02 6.88 12.95
N ASN A 184 38.00 6.48 11.69
CA ASN A 184 39.14 5.80 11.09
C ASN A 184 40.19 6.88 10.78
N ASP A 185 41.22 6.94 11.61
CA ASP A 185 42.44 7.69 11.27
C ASP A 185 43.06 7.02 10.04
N SER A 186 43.11 7.76 8.92
CA SER A 186 43.75 7.35 7.64
C SER A 186 45.24 7.59 7.73
#